data_eadc35406cb6c865b5273a836b036349
#
_entry.id   eadc35406cb6c865b5273a836b036349
#
_cell.length_a   1.000
_cell.length_b   1.000
_cell.length_c   1.000
_cell.angle_alpha   90.00
_cell.angle_beta   90.00
_cell.angle_gamma   90.00
#
_symmetry.space_group_name_H-M   'P 1'
#
loop_
_entity.id
_entity.type
_entity.pdbx_description
1 polymer ?
#
loop_
_entity_poly.entity_id
_entity_poly.type
_entity_poly.pdbx_seq_one_letter_code
_entity_poly.pdbx_strand_id
1 'polypeptide(L)'
;AGYAETSRDFTFNASAAHDKDSREVYVLVIGETARACNFGLYGYERNTTPLLDKMEGLVTFTDVLTQSNTTHKSVPMLLSAASAEDYDCLYRQKGIITAFKEAGFHTAFFSNQLPNHSFIDFLGMEADDWKFIKKDTPKGANISDDELLFLVEEELKAGHQKLFIVLHAYGSHFNYKERYPESMSVFKPDNLTDAKYENKEYLMNAYDNTIRYTDGFLASLITLLQKMNSFSAMLYTSDHGEDIFDDNRKLFLHASPVPSYYQLH
;
A
#
# COMPACT_ATOMS: atom_id res chain seq x y z
N ALA A 1 -13.49 -15.59 15.93
CA ALA A 1 -12.97 -16.72 16.70
C ALA A 1 -12.59 -17.83 15.71
N GLY A 2 -11.36 -18.28 15.68
CA GLY A 2 -10.95 -19.42 14.87
C GLY A 2 -9.64 -19.26 14.11
N TYR A 3 -9.33 -18.07 13.54
CA TYR A 3 -8.11 -17.90 12.74
C TYR A 3 -6.84 -18.27 13.53
N ALA A 4 -6.68 -17.74 14.73
CA ALA A 4 -5.50 -18.00 15.55
C ALA A 4 -5.38 -19.47 15.97
N GLU A 5 -6.49 -20.19 16.06
CA GLU A 5 -6.51 -21.60 16.44
C GLU A 5 -6.25 -22.51 15.22
N THR A 6 -6.88 -22.22 14.09
CA THR A 6 -6.80 -23.06 12.89
C THR A 6 -5.48 -22.93 12.14
N SER A 7 -4.78 -21.81 12.27
CA SER A 7 -3.47 -21.57 11.65
C SER A 7 -2.28 -21.73 12.61
N ARG A 8 -2.52 -22.07 13.88
CA ARG A 8 -1.49 -22.11 14.94
C ARG A 8 -0.27 -22.94 14.56
N ASP A 9 -0.50 -24.11 14.02
CA ASP A 9 0.55 -25.09 13.74
C ASP A 9 1.07 -24.99 12.31
N PHE A 10 0.62 -23.98 11.55
CA PHE A 10 1.06 -23.77 10.18
C PHE A 10 2.50 -23.27 10.15
N THR A 11 3.31 -23.81 9.24
CA THR A 11 4.65 -23.32 8.91
C THR A 11 4.87 -23.35 7.41
N PHE A 12 5.57 -22.33 6.89
CA PHE A 12 6.06 -22.30 5.51
C PHE A 12 7.32 -23.14 5.32
N ASN A 13 8.02 -23.48 6.41
CA ASN A 13 9.38 -24.04 6.36
C ASN A 13 10.33 -23.15 5.54
N ALA A 14 10.18 -21.86 5.66
CA ALA A 14 10.95 -20.89 4.91
C ALA A 14 12.36 -20.74 5.47
N SER A 15 13.32 -20.47 4.57
CA SER A 15 14.72 -20.21 4.94
C SER A 15 15.27 -19.08 4.07
N ALA A 16 16.28 -18.37 4.59
CA ALA A 16 16.98 -17.34 3.83
C ALA A 16 17.94 -17.97 2.81
N ALA A 17 17.99 -17.38 1.61
CA ALA A 17 18.88 -17.84 0.53
C ALA A 17 20.30 -17.26 0.65
N HIS A 18 20.44 -16.08 1.26
CA HIS A 18 21.71 -15.41 1.41
C HIS A 18 22.36 -15.71 2.77
N ASP A 19 23.68 -15.46 2.85
CA ASP A 19 24.44 -15.60 4.09
C ASP A 19 23.79 -14.80 5.22
N LYS A 20 23.76 -15.38 6.43
CA LYS A 20 23.22 -14.76 7.63
C LYS A 20 23.90 -13.43 7.97
N ASP A 21 25.17 -13.24 7.59
CA ASP A 21 25.94 -12.03 7.85
C ASP A 21 25.71 -10.94 6.79
N SER A 22 25.02 -11.24 5.69
CA SER A 22 24.61 -10.28 4.69
C SER A 22 23.44 -9.45 5.20
N ARG A 23 23.54 -8.13 5.11
CA ARG A 23 22.42 -7.26 5.45
C ARG A 23 21.40 -7.23 4.31
N GLU A 24 20.16 -7.54 4.64
CA GLU A 24 19.06 -7.52 3.71
C GLU A 24 17.87 -6.72 4.28
N VAL A 25 17.36 -5.78 3.50
CA VAL A 25 16.21 -4.96 3.88
C VAL A 25 15.20 -4.96 2.73
N TYR A 26 14.03 -5.51 2.97
CA TYR A 26 12.96 -5.57 1.99
C TYR A 26 11.72 -4.84 2.50
N VAL A 27 11.10 -4.06 1.62
CA VAL A 27 9.90 -3.28 1.96
C VAL A 27 8.79 -3.60 0.96
N LEU A 28 7.65 -4.03 1.49
CA LEU A 28 6.40 -4.17 0.72
C LEU A 28 5.50 -2.99 1.06
N VAL A 29 5.17 -2.17 0.08
CA VAL A 29 4.26 -1.04 0.24
C VAL A 29 2.94 -1.38 -0.43
N ILE A 30 1.88 -1.43 0.38
CA ILE A 30 0.52 -1.60 -0.12
C ILE A 30 -0.15 -0.23 -0.13
N GLY A 31 -0.41 0.29 -1.33
CA GLY A 31 -1.14 1.52 -1.55
C GLY A 31 -2.66 1.32 -1.45
N GLU A 32 -3.38 2.40 -1.51
CA GLU A 32 -4.84 2.44 -1.39
C GLU A 32 -5.43 3.21 -2.56
N THR A 33 -6.34 2.58 -3.31
CA THR A 33 -7.19 3.25 -4.32
C THR A 33 -6.42 3.86 -5.50
N ALA A 34 -5.13 3.60 -5.66
CA ALA A 34 -4.30 4.19 -6.72
C ALA A 34 -4.35 3.34 -7.99
N ARG A 35 -5.02 3.85 -9.03
CA ARG A 35 -5.17 3.17 -10.32
C ARG A 35 -4.03 3.51 -11.29
N ALA A 36 -3.57 2.53 -12.05
CA ALA A 36 -2.40 2.66 -12.93
C ALA A 36 -2.56 3.74 -14.01
N CYS A 37 -3.76 3.93 -14.56
CA CYS A 37 -3.97 4.85 -15.67
C CYS A 37 -3.77 6.34 -15.31
N ASN A 38 -3.65 6.69 -14.04
CA ASN A 38 -3.32 8.05 -13.57
C ASN A 38 -1.85 8.21 -13.17
N PHE A 39 -1.01 7.21 -13.42
CA PHE A 39 0.43 7.29 -13.21
C PHE A 39 1.13 7.73 -14.50
N GLY A 40 1.85 8.86 -14.47
CA GLY A 40 2.70 9.28 -15.58
C GLY A 40 3.69 8.19 -15.99
N LEU A 41 4.17 7.42 -15.01
CA LEU A 41 5.05 6.26 -15.19
C LEU A 41 4.47 5.22 -16.17
N TYR A 42 3.15 5.13 -16.28
CA TYR A 42 2.43 4.19 -17.17
C TYR A 42 1.82 4.88 -18.40
N GLY A 43 2.26 6.10 -18.71
CA GLY A 43 1.84 6.81 -19.91
C GLY A 43 0.68 7.79 -19.74
N TYR A 44 0.29 8.08 -18.50
CA TYR A 44 -0.69 9.14 -18.26
C TYR A 44 -0.14 10.48 -18.74
N GLU A 45 -0.98 11.30 -19.35
CA GLU A 45 -0.58 12.58 -19.95
C GLU A 45 -0.09 13.63 -18.93
N ARG A 46 -0.57 13.54 -17.67
CA ARG A 46 -0.14 14.43 -16.60
C ARG A 46 1.10 13.90 -15.88
N ASN A 47 1.95 14.83 -15.45
CA ASN A 47 3.16 14.52 -14.70
C ASN A 47 2.85 14.22 -13.23
N THR A 48 2.27 13.05 -12.96
CA THR A 48 1.90 12.58 -11.62
C THR A 48 3.04 11.84 -10.90
N THR A 49 4.05 11.38 -11.62
CA THR A 49 5.16 10.59 -11.06
C THR A 49 6.54 11.16 -11.43
N PRO A 50 6.79 12.48 -11.23
CA PRO A 50 8.03 13.11 -11.71
C PRO A 50 9.29 12.56 -11.05
N LEU A 51 9.21 12.07 -9.81
CA LEU A 51 10.36 11.54 -9.09
C LEU A 51 10.63 10.07 -9.45
N LEU A 52 9.59 9.25 -9.53
CA LEU A 52 9.73 7.85 -9.93
C LEU A 52 10.21 7.72 -11.38
N ASP A 53 9.80 8.62 -12.27
CA ASP A 53 10.24 8.64 -13.67
C ASP A 53 11.76 8.75 -13.82
N LYS A 54 12.44 9.31 -12.83
CA LYS A 54 13.90 9.52 -12.81
C LYS A 54 14.65 8.47 -11.99
N MET A 55 13.95 7.55 -11.33
CA MET A 55 14.58 6.53 -10.49
C MET A 55 15.25 5.47 -11.34
N GLU A 56 16.56 5.28 -11.11
CA GLU A 56 17.30 4.19 -11.70
C GLU A 56 16.95 2.87 -11.00
N GLY A 57 16.93 1.78 -11.77
CA GLY A 57 16.63 0.44 -11.24
C GLY A 57 15.16 0.20 -10.95
N LEU A 58 14.28 1.10 -11.39
CA LEU A 58 12.83 0.91 -11.27
C LEU A 58 12.35 -0.09 -12.33
N VAL A 59 11.60 -1.09 -11.88
CA VAL A 59 10.93 -2.07 -12.75
C VAL A 59 9.43 -1.84 -12.67
N THR A 60 8.79 -1.63 -13.82
CA THR A 60 7.35 -1.41 -13.93
C THR A 60 6.64 -2.63 -14.49
N PHE A 61 5.48 -2.95 -13.90
CA PHE A 61 4.62 -4.03 -14.36
C PHE A 61 3.40 -3.41 -15.05
N THR A 62 3.18 -3.73 -16.32
CA THR A 62 2.17 -3.06 -17.16
C THR A 62 0.87 -3.85 -17.30
N ASP A 63 0.82 -5.06 -16.77
CA ASP A 63 -0.35 -5.94 -16.83
C ASP A 63 -0.62 -6.51 -15.42
N VAL A 64 -1.20 -5.67 -14.57
CA VAL A 64 -1.52 -6.03 -13.18
C VAL A 64 -3.00 -5.82 -12.93
N LEU A 65 -3.63 -6.82 -12.36
CA LEU A 65 -5.05 -6.86 -12.05
C LEU A 65 -5.24 -7.23 -10.58
N THR A 66 -6.03 -6.45 -9.84
CA THR A 66 -6.41 -6.85 -8.50
C THR A 66 -7.47 -7.95 -8.50
N GLN A 67 -7.41 -8.83 -7.52
CA GLN A 67 -8.40 -9.89 -7.35
C GLN A 67 -9.68 -9.41 -6.65
N SER A 68 -9.68 -8.19 -6.09
CA SER A 68 -10.86 -7.61 -5.45
C SER A 68 -10.82 -6.08 -5.53
N ASN A 69 -11.99 -5.48 -5.70
CA ASN A 69 -12.18 -4.03 -5.68
C ASN A 69 -12.51 -3.47 -4.29
N THR A 70 -12.19 -4.22 -3.24
CA THR A 70 -12.34 -3.77 -1.84
C THR A 70 -11.07 -4.03 -1.05
N THR A 71 -10.72 -3.09 -0.18
CA THR A 71 -9.50 -3.17 0.64
C THR A 71 -9.50 -4.38 1.55
N HIS A 72 -10.61 -4.65 2.23
CA HIS A 72 -10.68 -5.73 3.22
C HIS A 72 -10.54 -7.13 2.63
N LYS A 73 -10.71 -7.29 1.31
CA LYS A 73 -10.47 -8.55 0.59
C LYS A 73 -9.15 -8.55 -0.16
N SER A 74 -8.80 -7.43 -0.81
CA SER A 74 -7.58 -7.34 -1.61
C SER A 74 -6.32 -7.45 -0.75
N VAL A 75 -6.23 -6.68 0.34
CA VAL A 75 -5.02 -6.63 1.16
C VAL A 75 -4.68 -7.98 1.79
N PRO A 76 -5.62 -8.76 2.35
CA PRO A 76 -5.30 -10.12 2.80
C PRO A 76 -4.74 -11.03 1.71
N MET A 77 -5.21 -10.91 0.48
CA MET A 77 -4.68 -11.68 -0.65
C MET A 77 -3.27 -11.20 -1.06
N LEU A 78 -2.94 -9.93 -0.86
CA LEU A 78 -1.59 -9.42 -1.07
C LEU A 78 -0.60 -9.88 0.02
N LEU A 79 -1.09 -10.13 1.23
CA LEU A 79 -0.27 -10.51 2.39
C LEU A 79 -0.20 -12.03 2.64
N SER A 80 -0.81 -12.84 1.80
CA SER A 80 -0.92 -14.29 2.01
C SER A 80 -0.96 -15.05 0.68
N ALA A 81 -1.05 -16.36 0.76
CA ALA A 81 -1.28 -17.23 -0.39
C ALA A 81 -2.77 -17.33 -0.80
N ALA A 82 -3.66 -16.65 -0.10
CA ALA A 82 -5.07 -16.63 -0.44
C ALA A 82 -5.31 -15.98 -1.81
N SER A 83 -6.34 -16.46 -2.48
CA SER A 83 -6.76 -15.94 -3.79
C SER A 83 -8.28 -15.78 -3.81
N ALA A 84 -8.80 -15.16 -4.87
CA ALA A 84 -10.25 -15.08 -5.08
C ALA A 84 -10.90 -16.48 -5.22
N GLU A 85 -10.14 -17.46 -5.69
CA GLU A 85 -10.60 -18.85 -5.84
C GLU A 85 -10.50 -19.67 -4.54
N ASP A 86 -9.52 -19.38 -3.69
CA ASP A 86 -9.34 -20.03 -2.38
C ASP A 86 -9.09 -18.96 -1.30
N TYR A 87 -10.12 -18.18 -1.02
CA TYR A 87 -10.06 -17.15 0.03
C TYR A 87 -10.00 -17.76 1.43
N ASP A 88 -10.59 -18.94 1.62
CA ASP A 88 -10.59 -19.67 2.89
C ASP A 88 -9.20 -20.19 3.30
N CYS A 89 -8.22 -20.13 2.40
CA CYS A 89 -6.80 -20.31 2.71
C CYS A 89 -6.37 -19.47 3.92
N LEU A 90 -6.96 -18.30 4.11
CA LEU A 90 -6.70 -17.41 5.25
C LEU A 90 -6.96 -18.06 6.61
N TYR A 91 -7.86 -19.04 6.69
CA TYR A 91 -8.15 -19.76 7.94
C TYR A 91 -7.15 -20.90 8.22
N ARG A 92 -6.39 -21.32 7.22
CA ARG A 92 -5.50 -22.48 7.30
C ARG A 92 -4.03 -22.14 7.34
N GLN A 93 -3.66 -20.95 6.86
CA GLN A 93 -2.27 -20.52 6.69
C GLN A 93 -2.02 -19.17 7.33
N LYS A 94 -0.76 -18.84 7.51
CA LYS A 94 -0.29 -17.52 7.91
C LYS A 94 0.14 -16.71 6.67
N GLY A 95 0.51 -15.44 6.88
CA GLY A 95 0.89 -14.55 5.80
C GLY A 95 2.39 -14.49 5.52
N ILE A 96 2.75 -13.66 4.54
CA ILE A 96 4.13 -13.46 4.10
C ILE A 96 5.06 -12.98 5.24
N ILE A 97 4.52 -12.21 6.19
CA ILE A 97 5.31 -11.74 7.34
C ILE A 97 5.85 -12.93 8.14
N THR A 98 5.02 -13.95 8.38
CA THR A 98 5.47 -15.17 9.06
C THR A 98 6.53 -15.91 8.26
N ALA A 99 6.41 -15.97 6.93
CA ALA A 99 7.44 -16.60 6.09
C ALA A 99 8.80 -15.91 6.28
N PHE A 100 8.83 -14.59 6.30
CA PHE A 100 10.06 -13.85 6.58
C PHE A 100 10.60 -14.08 7.99
N LYS A 101 9.71 -14.16 9.00
CA LYS A 101 10.13 -14.51 10.38
C LYS A 101 10.79 -15.87 10.45
N GLU A 102 10.19 -16.89 9.81
CA GLU A 102 10.76 -18.24 9.75
C GLU A 102 12.13 -18.24 9.09
N ALA A 103 12.34 -17.36 8.10
CA ALA A 103 13.61 -17.19 7.40
C ALA A 103 14.65 -16.38 8.21
N GLY A 104 14.32 -15.96 9.43
CA GLY A 104 15.24 -15.25 10.32
C GLY A 104 15.20 -13.72 10.20
N PHE A 105 14.20 -13.15 9.54
CA PHE A 105 14.04 -11.70 9.43
C PHE A 105 13.32 -11.13 10.67
N HIS A 106 13.81 -10.00 11.14
CA HIS A 106 12.99 -9.13 11.98
C HIS A 106 11.93 -8.49 11.10
N THR A 107 10.68 -8.43 11.58
CA THR A 107 9.55 -7.99 10.76
C THR A 107 8.81 -6.83 11.40
N ALA A 108 8.32 -5.93 10.55
CA ALA A 108 7.51 -4.79 10.98
C ALA A 108 6.30 -4.61 10.06
N PHE A 109 5.19 -4.19 10.62
CA PHE A 109 3.98 -3.79 9.90
C PHE A 109 3.48 -2.45 10.44
N PHE A 110 3.42 -1.44 9.56
CA PHE A 110 2.95 -0.11 9.93
C PHE A 110 1.83 0.32 8.99
N SER A 111 0.71 0.71 9.57
CA SER A 111 -0.49 1.07 8.82
C SER A 111 -0.96 2.49 9.13
N ASN A 112 -1.30 3.24 8.09
CA ASN A 112 -2.01 4.52 8.19
C ASN A 112 -3.52 4.32 7.96
N GLN A 113 -4.04 3.17 8.36
CA GLN A 113 -5.48 2.87 8.38
C GLN A 113 -5.87 2.42 9.78
N LEU A 114 -7.14 2.58 10.15
CA LEU A 114 -7.62 2.11 11.43
C LEU A 114 -7.74 0.58 11.45
N PRO A 115 -7.40 -0.08 12.55
CA PRO A 115 -7.69 -1.49 12.72
C PRO A 115 -9.21 -1.72 12.71
N ASN A 116 -9.64 -2.81 12.11
CA ASN A 116 -11.07 -3.10 11.92
C ASN A 116 -11.45 -4.54 12.23
N HIS A 117 -10.59 -5.28 12.94
CA HIS A 117 -10.75 -6.69 13.28
C HIS A 117 -10.91 -7.62 12.06
N SER A 118 -10.33 -7.22 10.93
CA SER A 118 -10.28 -8.02 9.69
C SER A 118 -9.02 -8.86 9.61
N PHE A 119 -8.92 -9.67 8.54
CA PHE A 119 -7.68 -10.40 8.24
C PHE A 119 -6.47 -9.48 8.06
N ILE A 120 -6.64 -8.23 7.65
CA ILE A 120 -5.54 -7.26 7.54
C ILE A 120 -4.85 -7.11 8.89
N ASP A 121 -5.62 -6.93 9.96
CA ASP A 121 -5.09 -6.77 11.30
C ASP A 121 -4.36 -8.04 11.76
N PHE A 122 -4.98 -9.22 11.58
CA PHE A 122 -4.39 -10.48 11.98
C PHE A 122 -3.08 -10.77 11.26
N LEU A 123 -3.05 -10.54 9.95
CA LEU A 123 -1.83 -10.74 9.15
C LEU A 123 -0.74 -9.72 9.50
N GLY A 124 -1.12 -8.46 9.71
CA GLY A 124 -0.19 -7.41 10.13
C GLY A 124 0.41 -7.67 11.51
N MET A 125 -0.40 -8.15 12.45
CA MET A 125 0.03 -8.47 13.81
C MET A 125 0.91 -9.73 13.90
N GLU A 126 1.13 -10.44 12.81
CA GLU A 126 2.17 -11.48 12.72
C GLU A 126 3.58 -10.89 12.87
N ALA A 127 3.76 -9.60 12.59
CA ALA A 127 5.05 -8.92 12.67
C ALA A 127 5.56 -8.81 14.12
N ASP A 128 6.89 -8.76 14.27
CA ASP A 128 7.53 -8.49 15.56
C ASP A 128 7.15 -7.11 16.10
N ASP A 129 7.19 -6.10 15.24
CA ASP A 129 6.75 -4.73 15.54
C ASP A 129 5.56 -4.40 14.64
N TRP A 130 4.48 -3.90 15.23
CA TRP A 130 3.35 -3.44 14.43
C TRP A 130 2.71 -2.21 15.06
N LYS A 131 2.20 -1.32 14.20
CA LYS A 131 1.54 -0.10 14.64
C LYS A 131 0.48 0.35 13.63
N PHE A 132 -0.67 0.72 14.16
CA PHE A 132 -1.73 1.43 13.44
C PHE A 132 -1.65 2.88 13.90
N ILE A 133 -1.04 3.75 13.09
CA ILE A 133 -0.70 5.12 13.53
C ILE A 133 -1.91 5.99 13.81
N LYS A 134 -3.08 5.67 13.24
CA LYS A 134 -4.32 6.40 13.53
C LYS A 134 -5.00 6.01 14.83
N LYS A 135 -4.64 4.88 15.42
CA LYS A 135 -5.29 4.35 16.61
C LYS A 135 -5.14 5.27 17.82
N ASP A 136 -3.96 5.87 17.96
CA ASP A 136 -3.59 6.70 19.11
C ASP A 136 -3.80 8.19 18.84
N THR A 137 -4.52 8.55 17.78
CA THR A 137 -4.82 9.93 17.40
C THR A 137 -6.27 10.29 17.70
N PRO A 138 -6.59 11.58 17.88
CA PRO A 138 -7.97 12.01 18.05
C PRO A 138 -8.84 11.54 16.88
N LYS A 139 -10.07 11.12 17.19
CA LYS A 139 -11.04 10.70 16.17
C LYS A 139 -11.22 11.81 15.12
N GLY A 140 -11.04 11.46 13.86
CA GLY A 140 -11.13 12.40 12.74
C GLY A 140 -9.82 13.11 12.42
N ALA A 141 -8.73 12.84 13.13
CA ALA A 141 -7.41 13.35 12.76
C ALA A 141 -6.98 12.80 11.40
N ASN A 142 -6.50 13.70 10.54
CA ASN A 142 -5.95 13.36 9.24
C ASN A 142 -4.43 13.21 9.36
N ILE A 143 -3.92 12.01 9.09
CA ILE A 143 -2.50 11.68 9.19
C ILE A 143 -1.97 11.40 7.80
N SER A 144 -0.87 12.06 7.46
CA SER A 144 -0.16 11.87 6.21
C SER A 144 0.59 10.52 6.18
N ASP A 145 0.67 9.90 5.01
CA ASP A 145 1.49 8.71 4.80
C ASP A 145 2.98 8.96 5.11
N ASP A 146 3.45 10.19 5.02
CA ASP A 146 4.82 10.57 5.37
C ASP A 146 5.18 10.22 6.83
N GLU A 147 4.21 10.13 7.73
CA GLU A 147 4.44 9.69 9.10
C GLU A 147 4.98 8.25 9.18
N LEU A 148 4.67 7.42 8.18
CA LEU A 148 5.22 6.06 8.08
C LEU A 148 6.74 6.08 7.85
N LEU A 149 7.29 7.14 7.24
CA LEU A 149 8.73 7.25 6.98
C LEU A 149 9.55 7.26 8.27
N PHE A 150 9.05 7.93 9.31
CA PHE A 150 9.74 7.98 10.62
C PHE A 150 9.85 6.58 11.24
N LEU A 151 8.82 5.78 11.13
CA LEU A 151 8.81 4.40 11.63
C LEU A 151 9.80 3.53 10.86
N VAL A 152 9.88 3.71 9.54
CA VAL A 152 10.88 3.01 8.71
C VAL A 152 12.29 3.40 9.13
N GLU A 153 12.55 4.69 9.32
CA GLU A 153 13.86 5.17 9.77
C GLU A 153 14.27 4.55 11.10
N GLU A 154 13.35 4.46 12.06
CA GLU A 154 13.59 3.82 13.37
C GLU A 154 13.97 2.34 13.20
N GLU A 155 13.26 1.60 12.36
CA GLU A 155 13.58 0.19 12.08
C GLU A 155 14.94 0.04 11.42
N LEU A 156 15.29 0.91 10.48
CA LEU A 156 16.59 0.89 9.83
C LEU A 156 17.73 1.19 10.81
N LYS A 157 17.51 2.10 11.76
CA LYS A 157 18.50 2.46 12.79
C LYS A 157 18.68 1.38 13.86
N ALA A 158 17.68 0.52 14.07
CA ALA A 158 17.77 -0.58 15.01
C ALA A 158 18.85 -1.62 14.67
N GLY A 159 19.30 -1.64 13.41
CA GLY A 159 20.49 -2.39 12.99
C GLY A 159 20.28 -3.89 12.77
N HIS A 160 19.05 -4.35 12.55
CA HIS A 160 18.77 -5.75 12.21
C HIS A 160 19.44 -6.11 10.89
N GLN A 161 20.12 -7.25 10.86
CA GLN A 161 20.79 -7.75 9.64
C GLN A 161 19.77 -8.17 8.58
N LYS A 162 18.67 -8.77 9.00
CA LYS A 162 17.58 -9.21 8.13
C LYS A 162 16.30 -8.48 8.57
N LEU A 163 15.77 -7.61 7.71
CA LEU A 163 14.61 -6.77 8.02
C LEU A 163 13.59 -6.83 6.89
N PHE A 164 12.35 -7.13 7.23
CA PHE A 164 11.21 -7.05 6.32
C PHE A 164 10.14 -6.11 6.88
N ILE A 165 9.79 -5.09 6.12
CA ILE A 165 8.81 -4.09 6.51
C ILE A 165 7.63 -4.12 5.54
N VAL A 166 6.42 -4.17 6.07
CA VAL A 166 5.18 -3.96 5.32
C VAL A 166 4.60 -2.61 5.73
N LEU A 167 4.33 -1.77 4.74
CA LEU A 167 3.64 -0.50 4.94
C LEU A 167 2.26 -0.56 4.28
N HIS A 168 1.23 -0.16 5.02
CA HIS A 168 -0.13 -0.05 4.51
C HIS A 168 -0.53 1.43 4.52
N ALA A 169 -0.46 2.06 3.35
CA ALA A 169 -0.69 3.48 3.17
C ALA A 169 -2.20 3.81 3.12
N TYR A 170 -2.55 5.07 3.34
CA TYR A 170 -3.90 5.59 3.09
C TYR A 170 -4.07 6.06 1.65
N GLY A 171 -2.98 6.40 0.98
CA GLY A 171 -2.85 6.59 -0.46
C GLY A 171 -3.81 7.60 -1.06
N SER A 172 -4.65 7.11 -1.97
CA SER A 172 -5.64 7.91 -2.70
C SER A 172 -7.07 7.69 -2.18
N HIS A 173 -7.22 7.28 -0.91
CA HIS A 173 -8.53 7.08 -0.31
C HIS A 173 -9.36 8.38 -0.33
N PHE A 174 -10.62 8.28 -0.71
CA PHE A 174 -11.54 9.42 -0.68
C PHE A 174 -11.77 9.89 0.79
N ASN A 175 -11.81 11.20 1.12
CA ASN A 175 -11.80 12.36 0.26
C ASN A 175 -10.37 12.70 -0.21
N TYR A 176 -10.18 12.86 -1.52
CA TYR A 176 -8.86 13.04 -2.13
C TYR A 176 -8.13 14.30 -1.63
N LYS A 177 -8.84 15.41 -1.49
CA LYS A 177 -8.26 16.70 -1.05
C LYS A 177 -7.58 16.61 0.32
N GLU A 178 -7.98 15.65 1.14
CA GLU A 178 -7.43 15.44 2.48
C GLU A 178 -6.12 14.62 2.48
N ARG A 179 -5.73 14.05 1.32
CA ARG A 179 -4.58 13.15 1.23
C ARG A 179 -3.25 13.88 1.01
N TYR A 180 -3.25 15.17 0.70
CA TYR A 180 -2.06 15.95 0.42
C TYR A 180 -2.17 17.36 1.02
N PRO A 181 -1.03 18.00 1.39
CA PRO A 181 -1.05 19.37 1.87
C PRO A 181 -1.27 20.36 0.72
N GLU A 182 -1.70 21.57 1.02
CA GLU A 182 -1.97 22.59 0.01
C GLU A 182 -0.75 22.90 -0.87
N SER A 183 0.45 22.80 -0.30
CA SER A 183 1.71 22.95 -1.05
C SER A 183 1.90 21.93 -2.18
N MET A 184 1.18 20.82 -2.12
CA MET A 184 1.20 19.73 -3.12
C MET A 184 -0.02 19.76 -4.05
N SER A 185 -0.85 20.77 -3.97
CA SER A 185 -1.97 21.01 -4.89
C SER A 185 -1.46 21.54 -6.22
N VAL A 186 -0.99 20.64 -7.06
CA VAL A 186 -0.37 20.97 -8.37
C VAL A 186 -1.42 21.09 -9.45
N PHE A 187 -2.37 20.15 -9.50
CA PHE A 187 -3.47 20.15 -10.46
C PHE A 187 -4.67 20.86 -9.86
N LYS A 188 -5.10 21.92 -10.55
CA LYS A 188 -6.16 22.82 -10.07
C LYS A 188 -7.18 23.09 -11.19
N PRO A 189 -8.42 23.40 -10.85
CA PRO A 189 -8.99 23.54 -9.48
C PRO A 189 -9.24 22.19 -8.79
N ASP A 190 -9.07 22.11 -7.47
CA ASP A 190 -9.23 20.89 -6.67
C ASP A 190 -10.05 21.12 -5.38
N ASN A 191 -10.75 22.24 -5.29
CA ASN A 191 -11.41 22.71 -4.06
C ASN A 191 -12.90 22.33 -3.92
N LEU A 192 -13.50 21.68 -4.93
CA LEU A 192 -14.86 21.12 -4.83
C LEU A 192 -14.74 19.62 -4.57
N THR A 193 -15.16 19.19 -3.38
CA THR A 193 -14.92 17.83 -2.88
C THR A 193 -16.15 16.95 -2.84
N ASP A 194 -17.34 17.50 -3.14
CA ASP A 194 -18.57 16.73 -3.21
C ASP A 194 -18.52 15.71 -4.36
N ALA A 195 -18.90 14.47 -4.05
CA ALA A 195 -18.93 13.36 -4.99
C ALA A 195 -20.08 13.46 -6.00
N LYS A 196 -20.01 14.45 -6.87
CA LYS A 196 -21.02 14.75 -7.91
C LYS A 196 -20.38 14.78 -9.29
N TYR A 197 -21.11 14.34 -10.29
CA TYR A 197 -20.64 14.32 -11.68
C TYR A 197 -20.19 15.71 -12.16
N GLU A 198 -20.88 16.76 -11.75
CA GLU A 198 -20.54 18.13 -12.09
C GLU A 198 -19.15 18.54 -11.58
N ASN A 199 -18.66 17.87 -10.54
CA ASN A 199 -17.35 18.14 -9.93
C ASN A 199 -16.24 17.24 -10.47
N LYS A 200 -16.48 16.50 -11.57
CA LYS A 200 -15.54 15.52 -12.10
C LYS A 200 -14.13 16.10 -12.29
N GLU A 201 -14.02 17.30 -12.86
CA GLU A 201 -12.72 17.95 -13.09
C GLU A 201 -11.98 18.20 -11.76
N TYR A 202 -12.66 18.73 -10.77
CA TYR A 202 -12.09 19.00 -9.44
C TYR A 202 -11.65 17.71 -8.75
N LEU A 203 -12.47 16.67 -8.83
CA LEU A 203 -12.19 15.36 -8.24
C LEU A 203 -11.01 14.68 -8.93
N MET A 204 -10.93 14.74 -10.25
CA MET A 204 -9.81 14.19 -11.00
C MET A 204 -8.51 14.93 -10.69
N ASN A 205 -8.55 16.27 -10.59
CA ASN A 205 -7.39 17.06 -10.20
C ASN A 205 -6.90 16.70 -8.80
N ALA A 206 -7.83 16.60 -7.83
CA ALA A 206 -7.48 16.20 -6.47
C ALA A 206 -6.93 14.76 -6.43
N TYR A 207 -7.52 13.84 -7.17
CA TYR A 207 -7.03 12.47 -7.27
C TYR A 207 -5.60 12.43 -7.84
N ASP A 208 -5.32 13.15 -8.91
CA ASP A 208 -3.99 13.23 -9.50
C ASP A 208 -2.97 13.83 -8.53
N ASN A 209 -3.38 14.77 -7.69
CA ASN A 209 -2.53 15.29 -6.62
C ASN A 209 -2.21 14.22 -5.58
N THR A 210 -3.12 13.29 -5.29
CA THR A 210 -2.83 12.17 -4.38
C THR A 210 -1.80 11.21 -4.96
N ILE A 211 -1.84 10.96 -6.27
CA ILE A 211 -0.84 10.14 -6.95
C ILE A 211 0.53 10.82 -6.90
N ARG A 212 0.58 12.11 -7.15
CA ARG A 212 1.82 12.89 -7.06
C ARG A 212 2.39 12.92 -5.64
N TYR A 213 1.54 12.95 -4.64
CA TYR A 213 1.96 12.82 -3.23
C TYR A 213 2.57 11.43 -2.95
N THR A 214 1.94 10.38 -3.45
CA THR A 214 2.44 9.00 -3.36
C THR A 214 3.78 8.86 -4.06
N ASP A 215 3.99 9.49 -5.21
CA ASP A 215 5.28 9.56 -5.90
C ASP A 215 6.39 10.07 -4.97
N GLY A 216 6.15 11.17 -4.27
CA GLY A 216 7.09 11.72 -3.30
C GLY A 216 7.36 10.79 -2.12
N PHE A 217 6.33 10.15 -1.59
CA PHE A 217 6.43 9.18 -0.51
C PHE A 217 7.29 7.97 -0.91
N LEU A 218 7.02 7.38 -2.07
CA LEU A 218 7.79 6.23 -2.57
C LEU A 218 9.23 6.62 -2.89
N ALA A 219 9.46 7.79 -3.48
CA ALA A 219 10.81 8.29 -3.75
C ALA A 219 11.61 8.48 -2.46
N SER A 220 10.98 8.96 -1.40
CA SER A 220 11.60 9.10 -0.08
C SER A 220 12.00 7.75 0.52
N LEU A 221 11.13 6.73 0.40
CA LEU A 221 11.44 5.36 0.84
C LEU A 221 12.62 4.78 0.08
N ILE A 222 12.63 4.93 -1.23
CA ILE A 222 13.73 4.45 -2.09
C ILE A 222 15.04 5.13 -1.66
N THR A 223 15.02 6.43 -1.41
CA THR A 223 16.20 7.17 -0.95
C THR A 223 16.72 6.66 0.40
N LEU A 224 15.82 6.35 1.34
CA LEU A 224 16.21 5.75 2.62
C LEU A 224 16.91 4.40 2.42
N LEU A 225 16.39 3.55 1.56
CA LEU A 225 16.98 2.24 1.27
C LEU A 225 18.33 2.36 0.55
N GLN A 226 18.47 3.31 -0.37
CA GLN A 226 19.72 3.54 -1.11
C GLN A 226 20.88 3.97 -0.21
N LYS A 227 20.58 4.63 0.91
CA LYS A 227 21.59 5.04 1.89
C LYS A 227 22.13 3.89 2.73
N MET A 228 21.45 2.73 2.71
CA MET A 228 21.86 1.57 3.48
C MET A 228 22.91 0.75 2.72
N ASN A 229 23.92 0.27 3.43
CA ASN A 229 24.86 -0.71 2.88
C ASN A 229 24.26 -2.12 3.04
N SER A 230 23.30 -2.44 2.17
CA SER A 230 22.56 -3.70 2.25
C SER A 230 22.05 -4.13 0.88
N PHE A 231 21.75 -5.42 0.74
CA PHE A 231 20.85 -5.85 -0.33
C PHE A 231 19.46 -5.35 0.01
N SER A 232 18.84 -4.59 -0.87
CA SER A 232 17.52 -4.05 -0.63
C SER A 232 16.64 -4.10 -1.86
N ALA A 233 15.34 -4.24 -1.62
CA ALA A 233 14.31 -4.13 -2.63
C ALA A 233 13.04 -3.54 -2.01
N MET A 234 12.30 -2.82 -2.83
CA MET A 234 10.97 -2.34 -2.48
C MET A 234 10.00 -2.76 -3.57
N LEU A 235 8.86 -3.31 -3.16
CA LEU A 235 7.74 -3.60 -4.04
C LEU A 235 6.56 -2.71 -3.63
N TYR A 236 6.00 -1.99 -4.58
CA TYR A 236 4.78 -1.21 -4.39
C TYR A 236 3.66 -1.76 -5.26
N THR A 237 2.48 -1.91 -4.68
CA THR A 237 1.24 -2.16 -5.39
C THR A 237 0.08 -1.49 -4.67
N SER A 238 -0.87 -0.93 -5.42
CA SER A 238 -2.15 -0.54 -4.83
C SER A 238 -3.03 -1.77 -4.61
N ASP A 239 -3.97 -1.67 -3.69
CA ASP A 239 -4.92 -2.76 -3.42
C ASP A 239 -6.01 -2.88 -4.49
N HIS A 240 -6.47 -1.77 -5.05
CA HIS A 240 -7.43 -1.65 -6.14
C HIS A 240 -7.36 -0.23 -6.73
N GLY A 241 -8.08 -0.02 -7.81
CA GLY A 241 -8.32 1.31 -8.35
C GLY A 241 -9.69 1.86 -7.97
N GLU A 242 -10.20 2.79 -8.76
CA GLU A 242 -11.44 3.51 -8.48
C GLU A 242 -12.00 4.17 -9.73
N ASP A 243 -13.33 4.30 -9.81
CA ASP A 243 -13.99 5.13 -10.81
C ASP A 243 -14.03 6.58 -10.38
N ILE A 244 -13.85 7.48 -11.33
CA ILE A 244 -14.05 8.93 -11.17
C ILE A 244 -14.87 9.41 -12.36
N PHE A 245 -16.08 8.88 -12.49
CA PHE A 245 -17.00 9.20 -13.59
C PHE A 245 -16.41 8.98 -14.98
N ASP A 246 -15.67 7.89 -15.17
CA ASP A 246 -14.85 7.69 -16.37
C ASP A 246 -15.61 7.20 -17.58
N ASP A 247 -16.69 6.44 -17.39
CA ASP A 247 -17.46 5.83 -18.45
C ASP A 247 -18.96 6.14 -18.39
N ASN A 248 -19.73 5.55 -19.29
CA ASN A 248 -21.17 5.80 -19.41
C ASN A 248 -21.99 5.39 -18.19
N ARG A 249 -21.45 4.52 -17.31
CA ARG A 249 -22.12 4.15 -16.06
C ARG A 249 -22.05 5.27 -15.02
N LYS A 250 -21.17 6.26 -15.20
CA LYS A 250 -20.93 7.38 -14.28
C LYS A 250 -20.71 6.92 -12.85
N LEU A 251 -19.93 5.84 -12.68
CA LEU A 251 -19.57 5.32 -11.38
C LEU A 251 -18.57 6.24 -10.69
N PHE A 252 -18.65 6.25 -9.38
CA PHE A 252 -17.69 6.92 -8.51
C PHE A 252 -17.32 5.99 -7.37
N LEU A 253 -16.05 6.04 -6.93
CA LEU A 253 -15.46 5.16 -5.93
C LEU A 253 -15.28 3.71 -6.45
N HIS A 254 -15.34 2.75 -5.55
CA HIS A 254 -15.07 1.34 -5.81
C HIS A 254 -16.13 0.46 -5.12
N ALA A 255 -15.88 -0.84 -5.02
CA ALA A 255 -16.79 -1.81 -4.42
C ALA A 255 -18.10 -2.01 -5.20
N SER A 256 -18.14 -1.66 -6.48
CA SER A 256 -19.30 -1.92 -7.34
C SER A 256 -19.51 -3.42 -7.50
N PRO A 257 -20.78 -3.91 -7.50
CA PRO A 257 -21.07 -5.34 -7.73
C PRO A 257 -20.49 -5.87 -9.05
N VAL A 258 -20.45 -5.01 -10.07
CA VAL A 258 -19.78 -5.29 -11.34
C VAL A 258 -18.64 -4.28 -11.48
N PRO A 259 -17.40 -4.66 -11.15
CA PRO A 259 -16.27 -3.76 -11.20
C PRO A 259 -15.99 -3.23 -12.61
N SER A 260 -15.56 -1.98 -12.70
CA SER A 260 -15.05 -1.42 -13.94
C SER A 260 -13.58 -1.78 -14.14
N TYR A 261 -13.08 -1.53 -15.35
CA TYR A 261 -11.64 -1.54 -15.63
C TYR A 261 -10.85 -0.70 -14.60
N TYR A 262 -11.36 0.49 -14.28
CA TYR A 262 -10.67 1.44 -13.39
C TYR A 262 -10.59 0.99 -11.94
N GLN A 263 -11.49 0.13 -11.49
CA GLN A 263 -11.44 -0.44 -10.14
C GLN A 263 -10.42 -1.59 -10.03
N LEU A 264 -10.13 -2.28 -11.13
CA LEU A 264 -9.32 -3.49 -11.15
C LEU A 264 -7.87 -3.27 -11.60
N HIS A 265 -7.60 -2.22 -12.35
CA HIS A 265 -6.27 -1.88 -12.92
C HIS A 265 -5.70 -0.59 -12.26
#